data_7b8a9acbaddd359c5addf58cd0ae832c
#
_entry.id   7b8a9acbaddd359c5addf58cd0ae832c
#
_cell.length_a   1.000
_cell.length_b   1.000
_cell.length_c   1.000
_cell.angle_alpha   90.00
_cell.angle_beta   90.00
_cell.angle_gamma   90.00
#
_symmetry.space_group_name_H-M   'P 1'
#
loop_
_entity.id
_entity.type
_entity.pdbx_description
1 polymer ?
#
loop_
_entity_poly.entity_id
_entity_poly.type
_entity_poly.pdbx_seq_one_letter_code
_entity_poly.pdbx_strand_id
1 'polypeptide(L)'
;SIDLINSAYIAGGGTGNPVTMDMSVIDCQSGYMHCMKLGAVSTFIRRDKWVEIIQSTTLPMGVLEQVDYDCTTKKLYDGDYIVMVSDGVLDNIPCVNKEERMAQMIHALTIREPSAMAEKLLEQSLAYNDMKASDDCTVLVLGLFDTYEK
;
A
#
# COMPACT_ATOMS: atom_id res chain seq x y z
N SER A 1 2.05 -21.47 -1.43
CA SER A 1 3.11 -20.87 -0.60
C SER A 1 3.88 -19.86 -1.45
N ILE A 2 4.29 -18.74 -0.86
CA ILE A 2 5.08 -17.68 -1.53
C ILE A 2 6.40 -18.25 -2.04
N ASP A 3 7.04 -19.15 -1.27
CA ASP A 3 8.28 -19.81 -1.69
C ASP A 3 8.14 -20.57 -3.00
N LEU A 4 6.98 -21.23 -3.22
CA LEU A 4 6.72 -21.92 -4.47
C LEU A 4 6.61 -20.94 -5.65
N ILE A 5 5.95 -19.81 -5.44
CA ILE A 5 5.81 -18.76 -6.45
C ILE A 5 7.19 -18.17 -6.77
N ASN A 6 7.99 -17.84 -5.75
CA ASN A 6 9.35 -17.32 -5.93
C ASN A 6 10.25 -18.34 -6.67
N SER A 7 10.22 -19.62 -6.27
CA SER A 7 10.99 -20.66 -6.95
C SER A 7 10.58 -20.84 -8.41
N ALA A 8 9.27 -20.80 -8.70
CA ALA A 8 8.77 -20.86 -10.07
C ALA A 8 9.17 -19.62 -10.89
N TYR A 9 9.15 -18.45 -10.27
CA TYR A 9 9.57 -17.20 -10.89
C TYR A 9 11.07 -17.22 -11.26
N ILE A 10 11.92 -17.63 -10.32
CA ILE A 10 13.36 -17.76 -10.55
C ILE A 10 13.64 -18.80 -11.64
N ALA A 11 13.01 -19.98 -11.55
CA ALA A 11 13.18 -21.05 -12.54
C ALA A 11 12.70 -20.63 -13.95
N GLY A 12 11.72 -19.73 -14.03
CA GLY A 12 11.23 -19.14 -15.28
C GLY A 12 12.11 -18.03 -15.87
N GLY A 13 13.28 -17.74 -15.27
CA GLY A 13 14.21 -16.70 -15.73
C GLY A 13 13.90 -15.31 -15.17
N GLY A 14 13.11 -15.21 -14.10
CA GLY A 14 12.74 -13.95 -13.43
C GLY A 14 13.89 -13.27 -12.65
N THR A 15 15.06 -13.92 -12.54
CA THR A 15 16.26 -13.31 -11.97
C THR A 15 16.70 -12.09 -12.80
N GLY A 16 16.66 -10.91 -12.20
CA GLY A 16 16.99 -9.65 -12.88
C GLY A 16 15.79 -8.69 -13.06
N ASN A 17 14.57 -9.19 -12.89
CA ASN A 17 13.36 -8.35 -12.87
C ASN A 17 12.62 -8.57 -11.53
N PRO A 18 13.04 -7.94 -10.43
CA PRO A 18 12.44 -8.15 -9.13
C PRO A 18 10.95 -7.77 -9.12
N VAL A 19 10.13 -8.57 -8.44
CA VAL A 19 8.68 -8.34 -8.31
C VAL A 19 8.35 -8.08 -6.85
N THR A 20 7.67 -6.98 -6.60
CA THR A 20 7.11 -6.65 -5.28
C THR A 20 5.72 -7.23 -5.11
N MET A 21 5.34 -7.53 -3.88
CA MET A 21 3.98 -7.98 -3.56
C MET A 21 3.49 -7.29 -2.30
N ASP A 22 2.29 -6.73 -2.38
CA ASP A 22 1.55 -6.20 -1.24
C ASP A 22 0.15 -6.83 -1.23
N MET A 23 -0.14 -7.60 -0.19
CA MET A 23 -1.40 -8.30 -0.06
C MET A 23 -2.01 -8.03 1.31
N SER A 24 -3.29 -7.65 1.32
CA SER A 24 -4.05 -7.47 2.54
C SER A 24 -5.32 -8.33 2.50
N VAL A 25 -5.50 -9.14 3.55
CA VAL A 25 -6.70 -9.95 3.75
C VAL A 25 -7.46 -9.40 4.94
N ILE A 26 -8.73 -9.05 4.74
CA ILE A 26 -9.58 -8.44 5.76
C ILE A 26 -10.71 -9.41 6.11
N ASP A 27 -10.78 -9.79 7.38
CA ASP A 27 -11.94 -10.47 7.93
C ASP A 27 -12.98 -9.42 8.33
N CYS A 28 -14.03 -9.31 7.53
CA CYS A 28 -15.10 -8.33 7.73
C CYS A 28 -15.94 -8.60 8.99
N GLN A 29 -15.92 -9.81 9.53
CA GLN A 29 -16.66 -10.13 10.77
C GLN A 29 -15.88 -9.67 12.00
N SER A 30 -14.60 -10.00 12.04
CA SER A 30 -13.74 -9.67 13.17
C SER A 30 -13.07 -8.30 13.03
N GLY A 31 -13.03 -7.71 11.83
CA GLY A 31 -12.33 -6.47 11.52
C GLY A 31 -10.81 -6.58 11.63
N TYR A 32 -10.23 -7.78 11.59
CA TYR A 32 -8.78 -7.93 11.50
C TYR A 32 -8.32 -7.93 10.05
N MET A 33 -7.24 -7.18 9.82
CA MET A 33 -6.51 -7.16 8.55
C MET A 33 -5.15 -7.84 8.74
N HIS A 34 -4.85 -8.78 7.87
CA HIS A 34 -3.54 -9.43 7.76
C HIS A 34 -2.84 -8.89 6.52
N CYS A 35 -1.76 -8.14 6.73
CA CYS A 35 -0.92 -7.61 5.66
C CYS A 35 0.28 -8.51 5.46
N MET A 36 0.57 -8.84 4.21
CA MET A 36 1.76 -9.56 3.78
C MET A 36 2.47 -8.72 2.74
N LYS A 37 3.73 -8.38 3.00
CA LYS A 37 4.53 -7.50 2.15
C LYS A 37 5.85 -8.17 1.78
N LEU A 38 6.24 -7.99 0.53
CA LEU A 38 7.48 -8.50 -0.04
C LEU A 38 8.11 -7.41 -0.90
N GLY A 39 9.08 -6.70 -0.36
CA GLY A 39 9.76 -5.60 -1.04
C GLY A 39 8.84 -4.47 -1.52
N ALA A 40 7.59 -4.44 -1.05
CA ALA A 40 6.59 -3.48 -1.49
C ALA A 40 6.69 -2.17 -0.70
N VAL A 41 6.25 -1.08 -1.32
CA VAL A 41 6.12 0.23 -0.66
C VAL A 41 5.09 0.18 0.48
N SER A 42 5.07 1.24 1.30
CA SER A 42 4.22 1.30 2.50
C SER A 42 2.73 1.26 2.18
N THR A 43 1.97 0.57 3.03
CA THR A 43 0.51 0.63 3.12
C THR A 43 0.13 1.54 4.28
N PHE A 44 -0.93 2.33 4.12
CA PHE A 44 -1.35 3.31 5.10
C PHE A 44 -2.73 2.95 5.63
N ILE A 45 -2.92 3.07 6.96
CA ILE A 45 -4.25 3.01 7.58
C ILE A 45 -4.56 4.40 8.12
N ARG A 46 -5.50 5.10 7.47
CA ARG A 46 -6.00 6.37 7.97
C ARG A 46 -7.05 6.12 9.05
N ARG A 47 -6.77 6.63 10.23
CA ARG A 47 -7.66 6.66 11.38
C ARG A 47 -8.20 8.07 11.58
N ASP A 48 -9.10 8.24 12.53
CA ASP A 48 -9.70 9.55 12.82
C ASP A 48 -8.65 10.67 13.06
N LYS A 49 -7.61 10.38 13.85
CA LYS A 49 -6.64 11.39 14.30
C LYS A 49 -5.23 11.24 13.74
N TRP A 50 -4.92 10.15 13.06
CA TRP A 50 -3.57 9.82 12.61
C TRP A 50 -3.57 8.81 11.47
N VAL A 51 -2.43 8.67 10.81
CA VAL A 51 -2.21 7.66 9.77
C VAL A 51 -1.13 6.71 10.24
N GLU A 52 -1.45 5.43 10.25
CA GLU A 52 -0.50 4.36 10.53
C GLU A 52 0.19 3.94 9.24
N ILE A 53 1.52 3.79 9.30
CA ILE A 53 2.33 3.36 8.15
C ILE A 53 2.78 1.92 8.38
N ILE A 54 2.45 1.03 7.46
CA ILE A 54 2.90 -0.37 7.45
C ILE A 54 3.99 -0.50 6.40
N GLN A 55 5.24 -0.60 6.84
CA GLN A 55 6.40 -0.70 5.97
C GLN A 55 6.76 -2.16 5.68
N SER A 56 7.45 -2.39 4.56
CA SER A 56 8.16 -3.63 4.28
C SER A 56 9.65 -3.46 4.55
N THR A 57 10.26 -4.47 5.13
CA THR A 57 11.71 -4.52 5.39
C THR A 57 12.40 -5.59 4.55
N THR A 58 11.64 -6.32 3.75
CA THR A 58 12.10 -7.46 2.96
C THR A 58 12.44 -7.08 1.52
N LEU A 59 13.19 -7.96 0.86
CA LEU A 59 13.55 -7.80 -0.55
C LEU A 59 12.43 -8.31 -1.47
N PRO A 60 12.33 -7.77 -2.71
CA PRO A 60 11.41 -8.28 -3.72
C PRO A 60 11.65 -9.74 -4.10
N MET A 61 10.63 -10.40 -4.68
CA MET A 61 10.78 -11.71 -5.32
C MET A 61 11.82 -11.68 -6.44
N GLY A 62 12.50 -12.81 -6.64
CA GLY A 62 13.51 -12.97 -7.69
C GLY A 62 14.90 -12.46 -7.30
N VAL A 63 15.07 -11.85 -6.13
CA VAL A 63 16.37 -11.37 -5.62
C VAL A 63 17.12 -12.49 -4.90
N LEU A 64 16.43 -13.27 -4.09
CA LEU A 64 17.00 -14.37 -3.32
C LEU A 64 16.21 -15.67 -3.56
N GLU A 65 16.88 -16.82 -3.42
CA GLU A 65 16.25 -18.15 -3.51
C GLU A 65 15.25 -18.38 -2.38
N GLN A 66 15.58 -17.93 -1.17
CA GLN A 66 14.68 -17.93 -0.02
C GLN A 66 14.07 -16.55 0.15
N VAL A 67 12.77 -16.52 0.35
CA VAL A 67 12.00 -15.27 0.46
C VAL A 67 11.54 -15.08 1.89
N ASP A 68 12.01 -13.98 2.49
CA ASP A 68 11.40 -13.47 3.71
C ASP A 68 10.29 -12.47 3.34
N TYR A 69 9.18 -12.53 4.05
CA TYR A 69 8.08 -11.59 3.89
C TYR A 69 7.64 -11.04 5.25
N ASP A 70 7.27 -9.76 5.25
CA ASP A 70 6.69 -9.13 6.43
C ASP A 70 5.23 -9.56 6.56
N CYS A 71 4.84 -10.01 7.75
CA CYS A 71 3.46 -10.32 8.07
C CYS A 71 3.03 -9.52 9.30
N THR A 72 2.02 -8.67 9.11
CA THR A 72 1.51 -7.79 10.18
C THR A 72 0.00 -7.92 10.29
N THR A 73 -0.50 -8.04 11.52
CA THR A 73 -1.94 -8.06 11.80
C THR A 73 -2.36 -6.74 12.45
N LYS A 74 -3.41 -6.12 11.92
CA LYS A 74 -3.98 -4.87 12.42
C LYS A 74 -5.46 -5.03 12.68
N LYS A 75 -5.94 -4.45 13.79
CA LYS A 75 -7.37 -4.28 14.04
C LYS A 75 -7.83 -3.01 13.31
N LEU A 76 -8.86 -3.15 12.51
CA LEU A 76 -9.55 -2.04 11.84
C LEU A 76 -10.81 -1.68 12.60
N TYR A 77 -11.23 -0.44 12.49
CA TYR A 77 -12.41 0.12 13.14
C TYR A 77 -13.29 0.83 12.12
N ASP A 78 -14.54 1.07 12.51
CA ASP A 78 -15.48 1.88 11.72
C ASP A 78 -14.88 3.25 11.37
N GLY A 79 -14.95 3.62 10.09
CA GLY A 79 -14.39 4.85 9.56
C GLY A 79 -12.89 4.82 9.25
N ASP A 80 -12.21 3.67 9.42
CA ASP A 80 -10.83 3.50 8.95
C ASP A 80 -10.79 3.40 7.42
N TYR A 81 -9.70 3.94 6.83
CA TYR A 81 -9.40 3.76 5.41
C TYR A 81 -8.03 3.13 5.23
N ILE A 82 -7.96 2.14 4.35
CA ILE A 82 -6.71 1.51 3.92
C ILE A 82 -6.33 2.14 2.59
N VAL A 83 -5.10 2.64 2.49
CA VAL A 83 -4.55 3.22 1.27
C VAL A 83 -3.31 2.43 0.89
N MET A 84 -3.33 1.84 -0.31
CA MET A 84 -2.20 1.15 -0.92
C MET A 84 -1.80 1.91 -2.18
N VAL A 85 -0.50 2.05 -2.40
CA VAL A 85 0.03 2.81 -3.54
C VAL A 85 1.14 2.02 -4.22
N SER A 86 1.36 2.25 -5.51
CA SER A 86 2.58 1.79 -6.18
C SER A 86 3.76 2.71 -5.87
N ASP A 87 4.96 2.23 -6.14
CA ASP A 87 6.21 3.00 -5.99
C ASP A 87 6.21 4.27 -6.85
N GLY A 88 5.68 4.22 -8.06
CA GLY A 88 5.56 5.40 -8.92
C GLY A 88 4.78 6.56 -8.28
N VAL A 89 3.81 6.28 -7.40
CA VAL A 89 3.10 7.33 -6.65
C VAL A 89 4.01 8.01 -5.63
N LEU A 90 4.80 7.22 -4.88
CA LEU A 90 5.73 7.77 -3.89
C LEU A 90 6.92 8.45 -4.56
N ASP A 91 7.37 7.95 -5.71
CA ASP A 91 8.54 8.49 -6.42
C ASP A 91 8.33 9.89 -6.98
N ASN A 92 7.09 10.28 -7.22
CA ASN A 92 6.76 11.66 -7.57
C ASN A 92 6.97 12.66 -6.41
N ILE A 93 7.02 12.19 -5.15
CA ILE A 93 7.12 13.08 -3.98
C ILE A 93 8.58 13.51 -3.79
N PRO A 94 8.90 14.83 -3.89
CA PRO A 94 10.27 15.33 -3.88
C PRO A 94 10.81 15.54 -2.45
N CYS A 95 10.78 14.51 -1.62
CA CYS A 95 11.34 14.59 -0.26
C CYS A 95 12.00 13.26 0.15
N VAL A 96 12.80 13.30 1.21
CA VAL A 96 13.51 12.12 1.73
C VAL A 96 12.54 11.13 2.36
N ASN A 97 11.59 11.61 3.17
CA ASN A 97 10.60 10.79 3.85
C ASN A 97 9.28 10.80 3.06
N LYS A 98 9.26 10.08 1.94
CA LYS A 98 8.10 10.02 1.02
C LYS A 98 6.87 9.44 1.70
N GLU A 99 7.04 8.39 2.49
CA GLU A 99 5.96 7.72 3.22
C GLU A 99 5.32 8.67 4.26
N GLU A 100 6.13 9.39 5.00
CA GLU A 100 5.62 10.34 5.99
C GLU A 100 4.89 11.50 5.31
N ARG A 101 5.40 11.97 4.16
CA ARG A 101 4.72 12.97 3.34
C ARG A 101 3.39 12.46 2.81
N MET A 102 3.35 11.23 2.31
CA MET A 102 2.11 10.59 1.87
C MET A 102 1.11 10.46 3.03
N ALA A 103 1.56 10.04 4.21
CA ALA A 103 0.71 9.96 5.40
C ALA A 103 0.10 11.32 5.77
N GLN A 104 0.88 12.41 5.68
CA GLN A 104 0.37 13.77 5.89
C GLN A 104 -0.68 14.16 4.83
N MET A 105 -0.46 13.82 3.56
CA MET A 105 -1.42 14.06 2.48
C MET A 105 -2.72 13.31 2.75
N ILE A 106 -2.65 12.03 3.10
CA ILE A 106 -3.80 11.19 3.44
C ILE A 106 -4.56 11.78 4.65
N HIS A 107 -3.84 12.19 5.68
CA HIS A 107 -4.45 12.77 6.89
C HIS A 107 -5.18 14.09 6.61
N ALA A 108 -4.63 14.93 5.74
CA ALA A 108 -5.19 16.24 5.40
C ALA A 108 -6.48 16.17 4.55
N LEU A 109 -6.78 15.02 3.94
CA LEU A 109 -7.99 14.87 3.13
C LEU A 109 -9.25 14.91 4.01
N THR A 110 -10.21 15.71 3.61
CA THR A 110 -11.55 15.75 4.21
C THR A 110 -12.56 14.86 3.46
N ILE A 111 -12.16 14.34 2.32
CA ILE A 111 -12.94 13.45 1.46
C ILE A 111 -13.18 12.13 2.19
N ARG A 112 -14.41 11.60 2.14
CA ARG A 112 -14.80 10.32 2.75
C ARG A 112 -15.13 9.24 1.72
N GLU A 113 -15.41 9.62 0.48
CA GLU A 113 -15.69 8.67 -0.58
C GLU A 113 -14.36 8.08 -1.08
N PRO A 114 -14.18 6.73 -1.05
CA PRO A 114 -12.88 6.09 -1.33
C PRO A 114 -12.33 6.37 -2.72
N SER A 115 -13.17 6.35 -3.77
CA SER A 115 -12.70 6.61 -5.13
C SER A 115 -12.23 8.05 -5.31
N ALA A 116 -12.98 9.03 -4.79
CA ALA A 116 -12.58 10.42 -4.83
C ALA A 116 -11.32 10.70 -4.00
N MET A 117 -11.11 9.94 -2.92
CA MET A 117 -9.88 10.00 -2.13
C MET A 117 -8.69 9.47 -2.96
N ALA A 118 -8.86 8.35 -3.65
CA ALA A 118 -7.82 7.77 -4.51
C ALA A 118 -7.43 8.72 -5.65
N GLU A 119 -8.42 9.29 -6.34
CA GLU A 119 -8.21 10.28 -7.40
C GLU A 119 -7.45 11.50 -6.88
N LYS A 120 -7.83 12.02 -5.72
CA LYS A 120 -7.19 13.20 -5.13
C LYS A 120 -5.75 12.95 -4.71
N LEU A 121 -5.45 11.78 -4.15
CA LEU A 121 -4.09 11.40 -3.79
C LEU A 121 -3.21 11.23 -5.03
N LEU A 122 -3.74 10.61 -6.08
CA LEU A 122 -3.02 10.49 -7.36
C LEU A 122 -2.75 11.86 -7.98
N GLU A 123 -3.77 12.73 -8.06
CA GLU A 123 -3.62 14.10 -8.56
C GLU A 123 -2.53 14.87 -7.77
N GLN A 124 -2.57 14.81 -6.45
CA GLN A 124 -1.59 15.49 -5.60
C GLN A 124 -0.17 14.93 -5.79
N SER A 125 -0.02 13.62 -5.97
CA SER A 125 1.28 13.00 -6.26
C SER A 125 1.81 13.47 -7.61
N LEU A 126 1.00 13.41 -8.67
CA LEU A 126 1.40 13.83 -10.01
C LEU A 126 1.71 15.33 -10.10
N ALA A 127 1.05 16.16 -9.29
CA ALA A 127 1.28 17.61 -9.25
C ALA A 127 2.73 17.97 -8.86
N TYR A 128 3.42 17.11 -8.12
CA TYR A 128 4.84 17.32 -7.82
C TYR A 128 5.76 17.15 -9.03
N ASN A 129 5.30 16.52 -10.09
CA ASN A 129 6.06 16.25 -11.30
C ASN A 129 5.35 16.79 -12.57
N ASP A 130 4.84 18.02 -12.50
CA ASP A 130 4.15 18.72 -13.61
C ASP A 130 3.05 17.86 -14.27
N MET A 131 2.33 17.07 -13.50
CA MET A 131 1.29 16.13 -13.95
C MET A 131 1.81 15.02 -14.88
N LYS A 132 3.10 14.70 -14.81
CA LYS A 132 3.72 13.61 -15.56
C LYS A 132 4.08 12.48 -14.63
N ALA A 133 3.61 11.28 -14.94
CA ALA A 133 4.07 10.09 -14.24
C ALA A 133 5.46 9.70 -14.77
N SER A 134 6.40 9.44 -13.85
CA SER A 134 7.72 8.88 -14.18
C SER A 134 7.67 7.36 -14.31
N ASP A 135 6.66 6.74 -13.69
CA ASP A 135 6.38 5.31 -13.69
C ASP A 135 4.87 5.08 -13.53
N ASP A 136 4.41 3.84 -13.63
CA ASP A 136 3.01 3.48 -13.42
C ASP A 136 2.53 3.83 -12.01
N CYS A 137 1.49 4.66 -11.94
CA CYS A 137 0.96 5.16 -10.69
C CYS A 137 -0.41 4.54 -10.39
N THR A 138 -0.49 3.80 -9.30
CA THR A 138 -1.74 3.20 -8.82
C THR A 138 -2.01 3.63 -7.38
N VAL A 139 -3.24 4.02 -7.10
CA VAL A 139 -3.74 4.28 -5.75
C VAL A 139 -5.00 3.46 -5.52
N LEU A 140 -5.01 2.63 -4.49
CA LEU A 140 -6.15 1.86 -4.05
C LEU A 140 -6.59 2.37 -2.67
N VAL A 141 -7.88 2.67 -2.51
CA VAL A 141 -8.46 3.07 -1.24
C VAL A 141 -9.65 2.19 -0.90
N LEU A 142 -9.64 1.62 0.30
CA LEU A 142 -10.79 0.92 0.89
C LEU A 142 -11.23 1.65 2.15
N GLY A 143 -12.53 1.90 2.28
CA GLY A 143 -13.14 2.40 3.51
C GLY A 143 -13.84 1.26 4.24
N LEU A 144 -13.67 1.19 5.56
CA LEU A 144 -14.42 0.30 6.45
C LEU A 144 -15.54 1.09 7.10
N PHE A 145 -16.76 0.56 6.97
CA PHE A 145 -17.95 1.16 7.57
C PHE A 145 -18.83 0.06 8.17
N ASP A 146 -19.22 0.25 9.43
CA ASP A 146 -20.20 -0.63 10.06
C ASP A 146 -21.57 -0.45 9.37
N THR A 147 -22.08 -1.55 8.82
CA THR A 147 -23.45 -1.59 8.28
C THR A 147 -24.43 -1.93 9.39
N TYR A 148 -24.54 -1.10 10.43
CA TYR A 148 -25.71 -1.17 11.29
C TYR A 148 -26.87 -0.54 10.53
N GLU A 149 -27.77 -1.38 10.03
CA GLU A 149 -29.13 -0.94 9.67
C GLU A 149 -29.73 -0.23 10.90
N LYS A 150 -30.07 1.04 10.71
CA LYS A 150 -30.89 1.80 11.67
C LYS A 150 -32.33 1.38 11.53
#